data_0678a1c0d6daddbf756f2f48def96391
#
_entry.id   0678a1c0d6daddbf756f2f48def96391
#
_cell.length_a   1.000
_cell.length_b   1.000
_cell.length_c   1.000
_cell.angle_alpha   90.00
_cell.angle_beta   90.00
_cell.angle_gamma   90.00
#
_symmetry.space_group_name_H-M   'P 1'
#
loop_
_entity.id
_entity.type
_entity.pdbx_description
1 polymer ?
#
loop_
_entity_poly.entity_id
_entity_poly.type
_entity_poly.pdbx_seq_one_letter_code
_entity_poly.pdbx_strand_id
1 'polypeptide(L)'
;KSMNYEALILDTDIGDDIDDAFALDLALKKDLGLLGVTTVFRDTQSRARIVKKLLRLYGKQLPVYAGYGATLDGREDKGRLCQWTPDLDNPEYRPDNSSPEAAVDAILDAARRYGKEFYLLAIGPLTNVARAILKDRETMLKCGGLIMMGGDFVNHYVEWNIHCDVAAAEIVFSSGMEIVAFGHEVTSRARLAPVQQE
;
A
#
# COMPACT_ATOMS: atom_id res chain seq x y z
N LYS A 1 9.77 -18.13 -15.56
CA LYS A 1 8.29 -18.08 -15.43
C LYS A 1 7.90 -16.64 -15.27
N SER A 2 7.13 -16.06 -16.19
CA SER A 2 6.46 -14.78 -15.94
C SER A 2 5.50 -15.00 -14.78
N MET A 3 5.67 -14.27 -13.69
CA MET A 3 4.65 -14.23 -12.66
C MET A 3 3.47 -13.44 -13.26
N ASN A 4 2.38 -14.12 -13.58
CA ASN A 4 1.13 -13.46 -13.88
C ASN A 4 0.51 -13.08 -12.55
N TYR A 5 0.64 -11.82 -12.18
CA TYR A 5 -0.06 -11.25 -11.03
C TYR A 5 -1.51 -11.01 -11.44
N GLU A 6 -2.39 -11.97 -11.14
CA GLU A 6 -3.80 -11.87 -11.56
C GLU A 6 -4.68 -11.17 -10.51
N ALA A 7 -4.18 -11.01 -9.28
CA ALA A 7 -4.93 -10.42 -8.19
C ALA A 7 -4.00 -9.66 -7.22
N LEU A 8 -4.03 -8.32 -7.28
CA LEU A 8 -3.23 -7.45 -6.44
C LEU A 8 -4.10 -6.49 -5.64
N ILE A 9 -3.73 -6.23 -4.38
CA ILE A 9 -4.11 -5.01 -3.67
C ILE A 9 -2.84 -4.18 -3.47
N LEU A 10 -2.92 -2.88 -3.77
CA LEU A 10 -1.88 -1.91 -3.45
C LEU A 10 -2.19 -1.26 -2.11
N ASP A 11 -1.30 -1.41 -1.13
CA ASP A 11 -1.32 -0.70 0.15
C ASP A 11 -0.26 0.41 0.13
N THR A 12 -0.68 1.68 0.28
CA THR A 12 0.13 2.85 -0.06
C THR A 12 -0.06 3.98 0.94
N ASP A 13 0.98 4.74 1.20
CA ASP A 13 0.93 6.02 1.92
C ASP A 13 1.06 7.23 0.99
N ILE A 14 0.53 7.11 -0.23
CA ILE A 14 0.47 8.17 -1.25
C ILE A 14 0.09 9.53 -0.67
N GLY A 15 0.74 10.58 -1.11
CA GLY A 15 0.37 11.95 -0.78
C GLY A 15 1.49 12.82 -0.20
N ASP A 16 2.62 12.23 0.15
CA ASP A 16 3.82 12.95 0.58
C ASP A 16 4.84 13.03 -0.58
N ASP A 17 5.51 11.94 -0.90
CA ASP A 17 6.39 11.84 -2.05
C ASP A 17 5.63 11.38 -3.31
N ILE A 18 6.23 11.58 -4.48
CA ILE A 18 5.56 11.35 -5.77
C ILE A 18 5.62 9.89 -6.24
N ASP A 19 6.50 9.09 -5.69
CA ASP A 19 6.80 7.72 -6.10
C ASP A 19 5.60 6.77 -5.98
N ASP A 20 4.79 6.89 -4.92
CA ASP A 20 3.52 6.15 -4.79
C ASP A 20 2.54 6.43 -5.92
N ALA A 21 2.46 7.69 -6.36
CA ALA A 21 1.63 8.06 -7.51
C ALA A 21 2.15 7.42 -8.80
N PHE A 22 3.45 7.35 -9.01
CA PHE A 22 4.05 6.63 -10.13
C PHE A 22 3.84 5.12 -10.02
N ALA A 23 3.90 4.54 -8.83
CA ALA A 23 3.62 3.13 -8.63
C ALA A 23 2.18 2.77 -9.02
N LEU A 24 1.21 3.60 -8.61
CA LEU A 24 -0.19 3.45 -9.00
C LEU A 24 -0.36 3.65 -10.51
N ASP A 25 0.25 4.68 -11.10
CA ASP A 25 0.25 4.93 -12.55
C ASP A 25 0.76 3.71 -13.33
N LEU A 26 1.88 3.14 -12.91
CA LEU A 26 2.46 1.95 -13.53
C LEU A 26 1.54 0.74 -13.42
N ALA A 27 0.95 0.51 -12.26
CA ALA A 27 0.02 -0.60 -12.03
C ALA A 27 -1.20 -0.51 -12.94
N LEU A 28 -1.75 0.70 -13.13
CA LEU A 28 -2.90 0.95 -14.01
C LEU A 28 -2.54 0.81 -15.50
N LYS A 29 -1.40 1.35 -15.92
CA LYS A 29 -0.93 1.29 -17.30
C LYS A 29 -0.55 -0.12 -17.76
N LYS A 30 0.01 -0.92 -16.85
CA LYS A 30 0.45 -2.29 -17.14
C LYS A 30 -0.64 -3.34 -16.91
N ASP A 31 -1.80 -2.92 -16.43
CA ASP A 31 -2.94 -3.81 -16.14
C ASP A 31 -2.52 -4.99 -15.24
N LEU A 32 -1.91 -4.66 -14.10
CA LEU A 32 -1.32 -5.67 -13.19
C LEU A 32 -2.36 -6.46 -12.38
N GLY A 33 -3.63 -6.48 -12.76
CA GLY A 33 -4.66 -7.19 -12.02
C GLY A 33 -5.01 -6.54 -10.67
N LEU A 34 -4.99 -5.19 -10.61
CA LEU A 34 -5.29 -4.45 -9.39
C LEU A 34 -6.76 -4.59 -9.02
N LEU A 35 -7.05 -5.20 -7.88
CA LEU A 35 -8.39 -5.42 -7.32
C LEU A 35 -8.91 -4.20 -6.56
N GLY A 36 -8.02 -3.41 -5.98
CA GLY A 36 -8.32 -2.24 -5.17
C GLY A 36 -7.07 -1.64 -4.57
N VAL A 37 -7.26 -0.53 -3.86
CA VAL A 37 -6.19 0.19 -3.17
C VAL A 37 -6.60 0.41 -1.72
N THR A 38 -5.68 0.17 -0.79
CA THR A 38 -5.80 0.53 0.62
C THR A 38 -4.80 1.62 0.95
N THR A 39 -5.16 2.54 1.82
CA THR A 39 -4.24 3.59 2.27
C THR A 39 -3.87 3.41 3.72
N VAL A 40 -2.67 3.83 4.08
CA VAL A 40 -2.08 3.61 5.40
C VAL A 40 -1.36 4.87 5.89
N PHE A 41 -1.24 5.00 7.20
CA PHE A 41 -0.44 6.01 7.88
C PHE A 41 -0.90 7.46 7.71
N ARG A 42 -0.93 8.22 8.82
CA ARG A 42 -1.40 9.61 8.89
C ARG A 42 -2.87 9.75 8.47
N ASP A 43 -3.19 10.74 7.64
CA ASP A 43 -4.53 11.01 7.12
C ASP A 43 -4.86 10.08 5.93
N THR A 44 -5.29 8.87 6.23
CA THR A 44 -5.63 7.86 5.23
C THR A 44 -6.85 8.24 4.39
N GLN A 45 -7.76 9.07 4.92
CA GLN A 45 -8.92 9.57 4.19
C GLN A 45 -8.47 10.50 3.04
N SER A 46 -7.57 11.42 3.33
CA SER A 46 -7.00 12.31 2.31
C SER A 46 -6.17 11.54 1.28
N ARG A 47 -5.39 10.54 1.70
CA ARG A 47 -4.65 9.64 0.80
C ARG A 47 -5.59 8.90 -0.15
N ALA A 48 -6.68 8.36 0.36
CA ALA A 48 -7.68 7.67 -0.45
C ALA A 48 -8.34 8.60 -1.48
N ARG A 49 -8.56 9.87 -1.15
CA ARG A 49 -9.08 10.88 -2.09
C ARG A 49 -8.09 11.15 -3.25
N ILE A 50 -6.79 11.18 -2.97
CA ILE A 50 -5.75 11.30 -4.01
C ILE A 50 -5.84 10.09 -4.95
N VAL A 51 -5.93 8.87 -4.42
CA VAL A 51 -6.11 7.65 -5.23
C VAL A 51 -7.36 7.73 -6.09
N LYS A 52 -8.52 8.10 -5.51
CA LYS A 52 -9.79 8.22 -6.26
C LYS A 52 -9.68 9.24 -7.40
N LYS A 53 -9.02 10.37 -7.16
CA LYS A 53 -8.78 11.38 -8.21
C LYS A 53 -7.93 10.81 -9.34
N LEU A 54 -6.84 10.11 -9.03
CA LEU A 54 -5.99 9.47 -10.04
C LEU A 54 -6.76 8.41 -10.83
N LEU A 55 -7.50 7.52 -10.17
CA LEU A 55 -8.34 6.51 -10.84
C LEU A 55 -9.32 7.17 -11.83
N ARG A 56 -9.95 8.28 -11.44
CA ARG A 56 -10.85 9.02 -12.32
C ARG A 56 -10.14 9.57 -13.56
N LEU A 57 -8.92 10.10 -13.41
CA LEU A 57 -8.12 10.60 -14.54
C LEU A 57 -7.80 9.48 -15.54
N TYR A 58 -7.67 8.24 -15.06
CA TYR A 58 -7.50 7.04 -15.91
C TYR A 58 -8.81 6.44 -16.41
N GLY A 59 -9.98 7.00 -16.06
CA GLY A 59 -11.27 6.40 -16.38
C GLY A 59 -11.48 5.03 -15.75
N LYS A 60 -10.77 4.72 -14.64
CA LYS A 60 -10.85 3.44 -13.93
C LYS A 60 -11.72 3.58 -12.68
N GLN A 61 -12.44 2.50 -12.37
CA GLN A 61 -13.23 2.37 -11.15
C GLN A 61 -12.73 1.16 -10.38
N LEU A 62 -12.05 1.40 -9.26
CA LEU A 62 -11.58 0.39 -8.34
C LEU A 62 -12.00 0.78 -6.91
N PRO A 63 -12.25 -0.21 -6.03
CA PRO A 63 -12.46 0.07 -4.62
C PRO A 63 -11.22 0.73 -3.99
N VAL A 64 -11.44 1.75 -3.17
CA VAL A 64 -10.40 2.44 -2.42
C VAL A 64 -10.82 2.53 -0.96
N TYR A 65 -10.03 1.93 -0.09
CA TYR A 65 -10.32 1.88 1.34
C TYR A 65 -9.29 2.68 2.12
N ALA A 66 -9.75 3.64 2.91
CA ALA A 66 -8.92 4.32 3.89
C ALA A 66 -8.67 3.37 5.07
N GLY A 67 -7.44 2.91 5.25
CA GLY A 67 -7.04 2.02 6.32
C GLY A 67 -6.59 2.77 7.58
N TYR A 68 -5.69 2.16 8.34
CA TYR A 68 -5.25 2.69 9.62
C TYR A 68 -4.26 3.83 9.48
N GLY A 69 -4.59 4.97 10.08
CA GLY A 69 -3.72 6.15 10.13
C GLY A 69 -2.74 6.11 11.30
N ALA A 70 -3.19 5.58 12.45
CA ALA A 70 -2.33 5.33 13.60
C ALA A 70 -1.52 4.04 13.41
N THR A 71 -0.33 3.99 14.01
CA THR A 71 0.53 2.81 14.06
C THR A 71 -0.12 1.64 14.81
N LEU A 72 0.47 0.46 14.75
CA LEU A 72 -0.05 -0.73 15.42
C LEU A 72 -0.14 -0.55 16.94
N ASP A 73 0.82 0.15 17.53
CA ASP A 73 0.87 0.51 18.96
C ASP A 73 0.02 1.75 19.33
N GLY A 74 -0.74 2.30 18.36
CA GLY A 74 -1.68 3.40 18.59
C GLY A 74 -1.08 4.80 18.52
N ARG A 75 0.17 4.96 18.10
CA ARG A 75 0.79 6.28 17.91
C ARG A 75 0.21 6.97 16.67
N GLU A 76 -0.21 8.21 16.83
CA GLU A 76 -0.68 9.06 15.73
C GLU A 76 0.43 10.01 15.26
N ASP A 77 0.60 10.11 13.96
CA ASP A 77 1.36 11.17 13.29
C ASP A 77 0.39 12.08 12.52
N LYS A 78 0.37 13.36 12.88
CA LYS A 78 -0.54 14.37 12.29
C LYS A 78 0.12 15.21 11.20
N GLY A 79 1.16 14.70 10.58
CA GLY A 79 1.82 15.36 9.45
C GLY A 79 0.83 15.66 8.32
N ARG A 80 0.98 16.85 7.71
CA ARG A 80 0.15 17.28 6.58
C ARG A 80 0.65 16.63 5.30
N LEU A 81 -0.27 16.19 4.44
CA LEU A 81 0.07 15.66 3.12
C LEU A 81 0.52 16.79 2.18
N CYS A 82 1.68 16.60 1.54
CA CYS A 82 2.26 17.59 0.63
C CYS A 82 1.47 17.73 -0.68
N GLN A 83 0.82 16.64 -1.13
CA GLN A 83 0.07 16.58 -2.39
C GLN A 83 -1.42 16.93 -2.24
N TRP A 84 -1.82 17.43 -1.06
CA TRP A 84 -3.19 17.86 -0.86
C TRP A 84 -3.52 19.11 -1.68
N THR A 85 -4.68 19.09 -2.35
CA THR A 85 -5.25 20.21 -3.09
C THR A 85 -6.74 20.40 -2.74
N PRO A 86 -7.30 21.63 -2.75
CA PRO A 86 -8.69 21.87 -2.32
C PRO A 86 -9.76 21.11 -3.11
N ASP A 87 -9.50 20.78 -4.37
CA ASP A 87 -10.44 20.01 -5.19
C ASP A 87 -10.60 18.54 -4.72
N LEU A 88 -9.69 18.04 -3.88
CA LEU A 88 -9.84 16.73 -3.22
C LEU A 88 -11.00 16.70 -2.20
N ASP A 89 -11.57 17.84 -1.82
CA ASP A 89 -12.79 17.89 -1.01
C ASP A 89 -14.04 17.44 -1.78
N ASN A 90 -13.95 17.28 -3.12
CA ASN A 90 -15.06 16.76 -3.91
C ASN A 90 -15.58 15.43 -3.33
N PRO A 91 -16.90 15.33 -3.04
CA PRO A 91 -17.52 14.12 -2.52
C PRO A 91 -17.28 12.86 -3.36
N GLU A 92 -17.06 12.99 -4.66
CA GLU A 92 -16.76 11.89 -5.57
C GLU A 92 -15.44 11.19 -5.27
N TYR A 93 -14.52 11.85 -4.55
CA TYR A 93 -13.23 11.29 -4.16
C TYR A 93 -13.24 10.64 -2.78
N ARG A 94 -14.40 10.53 -2.13
CA ARG A 94 -14.48 9.82 -0.85
C ARG A 94 -14.07 8.35 -1.00
N PRO A 95 -13.35 7.78 -0.01
CA PRO A 95 -13.10 6.35 0.02
C PRO A 95 -14.42 5.58 0.14
N ASP A 96 -14.37 4.30 -0.19
CA ASP A 96 -15.54 3.41 -0.23
C ASP A 96 -15.90 2.83 1.15
N ASN A 97 -15.27 3.32 2.22
CA ASN A 97 -15.48 2.84 3.59
C ASN A 97 -15.61 3.99 4.59
N SER A 98 -16.22 3.67 5.74
CA SER A 98 -16.34 4.56 6.89
C SER A 98 -15.46 4.14 8.09
N SER A 99 -14.87 2.95 8.04
CA SER A 99 -14.03 2.39 9.10
C SER A 99 -12.72 1.85 8.50
N PRO A 100 -11.56 2.09 9.15
CA PRO A 100 -10.27 1.59 8.68
C PRO A 100 -10.20 0.06 8.65
N GLU A 101 -11.01 -0.62 9.45
CA GLU A 101 -11.12 -2.07 9.47
C GLU A 101 -11.51 -2.65 8.09
N ALA A 102 -12.32 -1.93 7.31
CA ALA A 102 -12.73 -2.37 5.98
C ALA A 102 -11.55 -2.53 5.00
N ALA A 103 -10.46 -1.78 5.18
CA ALA A 103 -9.23 -1.97 4.40
C ALA A 103 -8.58 -3.33 4.73
N VAL A 104 -8.53 -3.69 6.00
CA VAL A 104 -8.02 -5.00 6.46
C VAL A 104 -8.93 -6.13 5.95
N ASP A 105 -10.24 -5.95 6.03
CA ASP A 105 -11.21 -6.93 5.53
C ASP A 105 -11.08 -7.13 4.01
N ALA A 106 -10.87 -6.06 3.24
CA ALA A 106 -10.65 -6.15 1.80
C ALA A 106 -9.40 -6.98 1.45
N ILE A 107 -8.31 -6.82 2.21
CA ILE A 107 -7.09 -7.63 2.06
C ILE A 107 -7.39 -9.10 2.34
N LEU A 108 -8.07 -9.39 3.46
CA LEU A 108 -8.41 -10.77 3.84
C LEU A 108 -9.39 -11.42 2.87
N ASP A 109 -10.37 -10.68 2.37
CA ASP A 109 -11.33 -11.18 1.39
C ASP A 109 -10.66 -11.51 0.05
N ALA A 110 -9.72 -10.67 -0.40
CA ALA A 110 -8.92 -10.97 -1.57
C ALA A 110 -8.06 -12.23 -1.35
N ALA A 111 -7.40 -12.35 -0.19
CA ALA A 111 -6.61 -13.52 0.16
C ALA A 111 -7.45 -14.82 0.20
N ARG A 112 -8.68 -14.76 0.75
CA ARG A 112 -9.62 -15.91 0.75
C ARG A 112 -10.06 -16.29 -0.64
N ARG A 113 -10.37 -15.28 -1.48
CA ARG A 113 -10.95 -15.50 -2.80
C ARG A 113 -9.94 -16.03 -3.82
N TYR A 114 -8.71 -15.49 -3.80
CA TYR A 114 -7.70 -15.76 -4.82
C TYR A 114 -6.57 -16.68 -4.34
N GLY A 115 -6.44 -16.89 -3.03
CA GLY A 115 -5.42 -17.79 -2.46
C GLY A 115 -4.02 -17.49 -2.99
N LYS A 116 -3.33 -18.46 -3.56
CA LYS A 116 -1.97 -18.34 -4.09
C LYS A 116 -1.79 -17.37 -5.26
N GLU A 117 -2.88 -16.96 -5.89
CA GLU A 117 -2.85 -15.97 -6.97
C GLU A 117 -2.90 -14.53 -6.45
N PHE A 118 -3.25 -14.33 -5.17
CA PHE A 118 -3.29 -13.02 -4.53
C PHE A 118 -1.93 -12.62 -4.00
N TYR A 119 -1.47 -11.44 -4.38
CA TYR A 119 -0.32 -10.77 -3.79
C TYR A 119 -0.71 -9.43 -3.21
N LEU A 120 -0.20 -9.13 -2.01
CA LEU A 120 -0.31 -7.81 -1.43
C LEU A 120 0.95 -7.02 -1.78
N LEU A 121 0.78 -5.85 -2.41
CA LEU A 121 1.86 -4.92 -2.71
C LEU A 121 1.81 -3.77 -1.71
N ALA A 122 2.71 -3.78 -0.72
CA ALA A 122 2.79 -2.75 0.32
C ALA A 122 3.98 -1.83 0.07
N ILE A 123 3.71 -0.55 -0.18
CA ILE A 123 4.73 0.47 -0.45
C ILE A 123 4.76 1.57 0.60
N GLY A 124 3.93 1.48 1.64
CA GLY A 124 3.91 2.31 2.84
C GLY A 124 4.22 1.53 4.11
N PRO A 125 4.04 2.13 5.30
CA PRO A 125 4.18 1.45 6.59
C PRO A 125 3.26 0.22 6.71
N LEU A 126 3.73 -0.83 7.38
CA LEU A 126 3.11 -2.16 7.33
C LEU A 126 1.90 -2.36 8.25
N THR A 127 1.29 -1.29 8.76
CA THR A 127 0.21 -1.34 9.76
C THR A 127 -1.01 -2.14 9.30
N ASN A 128 -1.51 -1.91 8.08
CA ASN A 128 -2.66 -2.66 7.54
C ASN A 128 -2.31 -4.14 7.35
N VAL A 129 -1.10 -4.43 6.87
CA VAL A 129 -0.60 -5.81 6.67
C VAL A 129 -0.53 -6.55 8.01
N ALA A 130 0.08 -5.93 9.03
CA ALA A 130 0.17 -6.51 10.37
C ALA A 130 -1.20 -6.77 10.98
N ARG A 131 -2.15 -5.85 10.82
CA ARG A 131 -3.52 -6.03 11.29
C ARG A 131 -4.24 -7.17 10.58
N ALA A 132 -4.04 -7.35 9.29
CA ALA A 132 -4.57 -8.49 8.54
C ALA A 132 -4.01 -9.82 9.06
N ILE A 133 -2.71 -9.87 9.33
CA ILE A 133 -2.03 -11.06 9.91
C ILE A 133 -2.58 -11.34 11.31
N LEU A 134 -2.71 -10.34 12.17
CA LEU A 134 -3.22 -10.50 13.54
C LEU A 134 -4.68 -10.94 13.55
N LYS A 135 -5.48 -10.49 12.60
CA LYS A 135 -6.90 -10.83 12.47
C LYS A 135 -7.12 -12.25 11.94
N ASP A 136 -6.38 -12.65 10.91
CA ASP A 136 -6.51 -13.98 10.30
C ASP A 136 -5.19 -14.41 9.63
N ARG A 137 -4.25 -14.85 10.47
CA ARG A 137 -2.92 -15.30 10.03
C ARG A 137 -3.01 -16.47 9.06
N GLU A 138 -3.93 -17.40 9.29
CA GLU A 138 -4.08 -18.59 8.45
C GLU A 138 -4.44 -18.22 7.02
N THR A 139 -5.36 -17.29 6.84
CA THR A 139 -5.72 -16.75 5.52
C THR A 139 -4.53 -16.04 4.86
N MET A 140 -3.80 -15.21 5.59
CA MET A 140 -2.64 -14.49 5.05
C MET A 140 -1.50 -15.42 4.64
N LEU A 141 -1.28 -16.54 5.34
CA LEU A 141 -0.29 -17.56 4.97
C LEU A 141 -0.65 -18.36 3.71
N LYS A 142 -1.91 -18.36 3.30
CA LYS A 142 -2.39 -19.07 2.11
C LYS A 142 -2.31 -18.24 0.83
N CYS A 143 -2.09 -16.93 0.92
CA CYS A 143 -1.94 -16.08 -0.26
C CYS A 143 -0.59 -16.32 -0.97
N GLY A 144 -0.42 -15.70 -2.14
CA GLY A 144 0.81 -15.78 -2.93
C GLY A 144 2.01 -15.15 -2.23
N GLY A 145 1.79 -14.10 -1.44
CA GLY A 145 2.81 -13.45 -0.64
C GLY A 145 2.65 -11.95 -0.53
N LEU A 146 3.62 -11.35 0.14
CA LEU A 146 3.78 -9.92 0.28
C LEU A 146 4.95 -9.45 -0.58
N ILE A 147 4.70 -8.46 -1.43
CA ILE A 147 5.74 -7.70 -2.12
C ILE A 147 5.77 -6.33 -1.45
N MET A 148 6.93 -5.90 -0.95
CA MET A 148 6.98 -4.66 -0.20
C MET A 148 8.19 -3.80 -0.52
N MET A 149 8.04 -2.49 -0.35
CA MET A 149 9.13 -1.54 -0.21
C MET A 149 9.35 -1.25 1.27
N GLY A 150 10.56 -1.53 1.76
CA GLY A 150 10.92 -1.24 3.15
C GLY A 150 12.21 -1.90 3.59
N GLY A 151 12.83 -1.29 4.57
CA GLY A 151 14.10 -1.73 5.13
C GLY A 151 15.33 -1.32 4.32
N ASP A 152 16.50 -1.62 4.84
CA ASP A 152 17.79 -1.57 4.15
C ASP A 152 18.61 -2.78 4.62
N PHE A 153 18.87 -3.70 3.71
CA PHE A 153 19.49 -4.99 4.04
C PHE A 153 21.02 -4.98 3.85
N VAL A 154 21.57 -3.87 3.38
CA VAL A 154 23.00 -3.75 3.04
C VAL A 154 23.71 -2.64 3.82
N ASN A 155 23.10 -1.44 3.90
CA ASN A 155 23.77 -0.25 4.45
C ASN A 155 23.37 0.09 5.89
N HIS A 156 22.42 -0.69 6.49
CA HIS A 156 21.87 -0.42 7.83
C HIS A 156 21.21 0.96 7.95
N TYR A 157 20.66 1.46 6.87
CA TYR A 157 19.89 2.70 6.85
C TYR A 157 18.55 2.50 7.60
N VAL A 158 18.16 3.50 8.40
CA VAL A 158 16.84 3.51 9.04
C VAL A 158 15.80 3.89 8.00
N GLU A 159 15.23 2.89 7.35
CA GLU A 159 14.29 3.09 6.27
C GLU A 159 12.93 3.56 6.82
N TRP A 160 12.29 4.49 6.10
CA TRP A 160 11.14 5.24 6.58
C TRP A 160 9.90 4.38 6.84
N ASN A 161 9.52 3.50 5.93
CA ASN A 161 8.32 2.67 6.08
C ASN A 161 8.41 1.76 7.32
N ILE A 162 9.57 1.17 7.54
CA ILE A 162 9.84 0.35 8.73
C ILE A 162 9.88 1.21 9.98
N HIS A 163 10.54 2.38 9.92
CA HIS A 163 10.65 3.30 11.06
C HIS A 163 9.29 3.84 11.51
N CYS A 164 8.38 4.08 10.58
CA CYS A 164 7.05 4.61 10.90
C CYS A 164 6.21 3.65 11.76
N ASP A 165 6.34 2.33 11.57
CA ASP A 165 5.63 1.33 12.40
C ASP A 165 6.47 0.08 12.61
N VAL A 166 7.42 0.16 13.54
CA VAL A 166 8.34 -0.95 13.88
C VAL A 166 7.58 -2.16 14.42
N ALA A 167 6.54 -1.94 15.22
CA ALA A 167 5.73 -3.04 15.76
C ALA A 167 5.01 -3.81 14.65
N ALA A 168 4.48 -3.11 13.65
CA ALA A 168 3.88 -3.76 12.48
C ALA A 168 4.94 -4.53 11.67
N ALA A 169 6.11 -3.96 11.45
CA ALA A 169 7.20 -4.62 10.76
C ALA A 169 7.62 -5.93 11.47
N GLU A 170 7.74 -5.92 12.79
CA GLU A 170 8.05 -7.10 13.59
C GLU A 170 7.02 -8.22 13.39
N ILE A 171 5.72 -7.91 13.43
CA ILE A 171 4.64 -8.88 13.16
C ILE A 171 4.76 -9.44 11.75
N VAL A 172 4.98 -8.59 10.76
CA VAL A 172 5.04 -9.01 9.36
C VAL A 172 6.23 -9.93 9.11
N PHE A 173 7.43 -9.53 9.52
CA PHE A 173 8.65 -10.34 9.30
C PHE A 173 8.67 -11.64 10.11
N SER A 174 7.97 -11.70 11.26
CA SER A 174 7.84 -12.92 12.06
C SER A 174 6.64 -13.79 11.68
N SER A 175 5.81 -13.35 10.73
CA SER A 175 4.55 -14.03 10.38
C SER A 175 4.72 -15.41 9.75
N GLY A 176 5.82 -15.63 9.02
CA GLY A 176 6.02 -16.80 8.17
C GLY A 176 5.39 -16.69 6.78
N MET A 177 4.92 -15.51 6.38
CA MET A 177 4.50 -15.23 5.00
C MET A 177 5.71 -15.29 4.06
N GLU A 178 5.44 -15.60 2.79
CA GLU A 178 6.41 -15.39 1.72
C GLU A 178 6.53 -13.88 1.47
N ILE A 179 7.74 -13.33 1.61
CA ILE A 179 7.99 -11.89 1.50
C ILE A 179 9.08 -11.63 0.47
N VAL A 180 8.79 -10.75 -0.48
CA VAL A 180 9.78 -10.15 -1.39
C VAL A 180 9.93 -8.68 -1.00
N ALA A 181 11.04 -8.33 -0.37
CA ALA A 181 11.31 -6.98 0.10
C ALA A 181 12.30 -6.27 -0.83
N PHE A 182 11.94 -5.07 -1.27
CA PHE A 182 12.82 -4.14 -1.97
C PHE A 182 13.27 -3.08 -0.97
N GLY A 183 14.51 -3.20 -0.51
CA GLY A 183 15.09 -2.26 0.46
C GLY A 183 15.51 -0.94 -0.18
N HIS A 184 15.82 0.04 0.66
CA HIS A 184 16.27 1.36 0.25
C HIS A 184 17.51 1.30 -0.66
N GLU A 185 18.41 0.33 -0.46
CA GLU A 185 19.60 0.13 -1.30
C GLU A 185 19.29 -0.22 -2.76
N VAL A 186 18.06 -0.71 -3.01
CA VAL A 186 17.56 -1.01 -4.36
C VAL A 186 16.77 0.18 -4.90
N THR A 187 15.79 0.66 -4.13
CA THR A 187 14.82 1.68 -4.58
C THR A 187 15.48 3.04 -4.79
N SER A 188 16.50 3.41 -4.02
CA SER A 188 17.29 4.64 -4.23
C SER A 188 18.00 4.72 -5.57
N ARG A 189 18.14 3.59 -6.27
CA ARG A 189 18.74 3.51 -7.62
C ARG A 189 17.70 3.56 -8.74
N ALA A 190 16.41 3.36 -8.42
CA ALA A 190 15.33 3.46 -9.38
C ALA A 190 15.05 4.94 -9.69
N ARG A 191 15.60 5.44 -10.80
CA ARG A 191 15.48 6.83 -11.22
C ARG A 191 14.84 6.90 -12.60
N LEU A 192 13.97 7.88 -12.79
CA LEU A 192 13.44 8.20 -14.12
C LEU A 192 14.55 8.81 -14.99
N ALA A 193 14.71 8.31 -16.21
CA ALA A 193 15.58 8.95 -17.19
C ALA A 193 14.97 10.28 -17.65
N PRO A 194 15.78 11.28 -18.13
CA PRO A 194 15.26 12.58 -18.57
C PRO A 194 14.14 12.48 -19.63
N VAL A 195 14.22 11.49 -20.53
CA VAL A 195 13.20 11.23 -21.58
C VAL A 195 11.89 10.72 -21.00
N GLN A 196 11.88 10.25 -19.75
CA GLN A 196 10.67 9.75 -19.08
C GLN A 196 9.99 10.83 -18.23
N GLN A 197 10.57 12.03 -18.19
CA GLN A 197 10.08 13.18 -17.43
C GLN A 197 9.26 14.16 -18.29
N GLU A 198 9.17 13.93 -19.60
CA GLU A 198 8.33 14.67 -20.55
C GLU A 198 6.93 14.03 -20.61
#